data_71634e31b261ec75235776282ede28a3
#
_entry.id   71634e31b261ec75235776282ede28a3
#
_cell.length_a   1.000
_cell.length_b   1.000
_cell.length_c   1.000
_cell.angle_alpha   90.00
_cell.angle_beta   90.00
_cell.angle_gamma   90.00
#
_symmetry.space_group_name_H-M   'P 1'
#
loop_
_entity.id
_entity.type
_entity.pdbx_description
1 polymer ?
#
loop_
_entity_poly.entity_id
_entity_poly.type
_entity_poly.pdbx_seq_one_letter_code
_entity_poly.pdbx_strand_id
1 'polypeptide(L)'
;MERALRRMEKKRRNNPVNKKQIIISLMICLAVALFAAVFIHIEQTKQRSMQITAGNTHNVGNSYRNIVYKGQEYQYNNRITNILYAGVDSTGKLEASSQYGNKARADSIALVVMDEKNRKMTILSINRDTMTDIRRYTMNGNDKGLYTTHIGYAYSYGDGGKVSCESLCEAVSLLLGDIPVKRYVVTNQDSMPYINELAGGITLTVPNNDLQEKYPEMAEGAQVTLDDSSIKDFLQYRDTEESFSNEGRMQRQKAYLTAYVEKMQSMDENDLEKAWDSLEVMDDYIQTSVTRNQYLGLVKSLKKAEFTEDSIEQLPGTDQEGDLHDEFHVDEEALQELIIRLFYEKV
;
A
#
# COMPACT_ATOMS: atom_id res chain seq x y z
N MET A 1 -5.36 46.50 3.06
CA MET A 1 -5.03 45.06 3.30
C MET A 1 -6.20 44.30 3.92
N GLU A 2 -6.77 44.74 5.01
CA GLU A 2 -7.91 44.11 5.73
C GLU A 2 -9.20 43.93 4.90
N ARG A 3 -9.52 44.88 4.00
CA ARG A 3 -10.69 44.77 3.11
C ARG A 3 -10.53 43.70 2.01
N ALA A 4 -9.29 43.39 1.61
CA ALA A 4 -8.99 42.33 0.65
C ALA A 4 -9.11 40.95 1.31
N LEU A 5 -8.61 40.79 2.56
CA LEU A 5 -8.75 39.57 3.35
C LEU A 5 -10.22 39.24 3.64
N ARG A 6 -11.02 40.21 4.06
CA ARG A 6 -12.46 40.00 4.29
C ARG A 6 -13.24 39.68 3.00
N ARG A 7 -12.76 40.12 1.82
CA ARG A 7 -13.34 39.68 0.53
C ARG A 7 -12.96 38.27 0.16
N MET A 8 -11.76 37.83 0.49
CA MET A 8 -11.33 36.43 0.26
C MET A 8 -12.05 35.45 1.21
N GLU A 9 -12.18 35.81 2.48
CA GLU A 9 -12.97 35.01 3.44
C GLU A 9 -14.46 34.92 3.07
N LYS A 10 -15.06 36.01 2.55
CA LYS A 10 -16.44 36.01 2.09
C LYS A 10 -16.62 35.21 0.79
N LYS A 11 -15.57 35.12 -0.07
CA LYS A 11 -15.59 34.30 -1.29
C LYS A 11 -15.44 32.80 -0.96
N ARG A 12 -14.68 32.45 0.09
CA ARG A 12 -14.57 31.08 0.62
C ARG A 12 -15.89 30.59 1.24
N ARG A 13 -16.65 31.49 1.92
CA ARG A 13 -17.93 31.13 2.55
C ARG A 13 -19.09 30.96 1.56
N ASN A 14 -19.00 31.49 0.34
CA ASN A 14 -20.10 31.52 -0.61
C ASN A 14 -19.98 30.54 -1.79
N ASN A 15 -18.93 29.70 -1.82
CA ASN A 15 -18.95 28.50 -2.65
C ASN A 15 -19.22 27.32 -1.74
N PRO A 16 -20.45 26.77 -1.73
CA PRO A 16 -20.65 25.47 -1.13
C PRO A 16 -19.89 24.47 -2.02
N VAL A 17 -18.63 24.21 -1.67
CA VAL A 17 -17.93 23.06 -2.20
C VAL A 17 -18.85 21.90 -1.91
N ASN A 18 -19.34 21.27 -2.96
CA ASN A 18 -20.34 20.23 -2.86
C ASN A 18 -19.69 19.11 -2.05
N LYS A 19 -20.11 18.91 -0.79
CA LYS A 19 -19.54 17.91 0.13
C LYS A 19 -19.46 16.53 -0.54
N LYS A 20 -20.42 16.22 -1.43
CA LYS A 20 -20.37 15.01 -2.26
C LYS A 20 -19.17 14.99 -3.23
N GLN A 21 -18.77 16.12 -3.79
CA GLN A 21 -17.62 16.19 -4.70
C GLN A 21 -16.28 16.05 -3.96
N ILE A 22 -16.17 16.60 -2.76
CA ILE A 22 -15.01 16.40 -1.89
C ILE A 22 -14.93 14.95 -1.44
N ILE A 23 -16.05 14.34 -1.07
CA ILE A 23 -16.15 12.96 -0.61
C ILE A 23 -15.75 11.96 -1.71
N ILE A 24 -16.16 12.17 -2.91
CA ILE A 24 -15.84 11.32 -4.08
C ILE A 24 -14.35 11.35 -4.39
N SER A 25 -13.76 12.48 -4.23
CA SER A 25 -12.39 12.84 -4.57
C SER A 25 -11.32 12.07 -3.85
N LEU A 26 -11.50 11.82 -2.61
CA LEU A 26 -10.54 11.23 -1.69
C LEU A 26 -10.57 9.68 -1.67
N MET A 27 -11.69 8.99 -1.93
CA MET A 27 -11.79 7.53 -1.96
C MET A 27 -10.81 6.84 -2.89
N ILE A 28 -10.32 7.59 -3.80
CA ILE A 28 -9.50 7.12 -4.90
C ILE A 28 -8.04 7.12 -4.54
N CYS A 29 -7.61 7.88 -3.53
CA CYS A 29 -6.22 7.83 -3.13
C CYS A 29 -5.80 6.44 -2.64
N LEU A 30 -6.62 5.73 -1.88
CA LEU A 30 -6.29 4.38 -1.43
C LEU A 30 -6.49 3.33 -2.52
N ALA A 31 -7.53 3.48 -3.36
CA ALA A 31 -7.68 2.62 -4.52
C ALA A 31 -6.74 2.99 -5.67
N VAL A 32 -6.39 4.29 -5.81
CA VAL A 32 -5.30 4.72 -6.71
C VAL A 32 -4.00 4.13 -6.24
N ALA A 33 -3.77 4.17 -4.94
CA ALA A 33 -2.69 3.48 -4.31
C ALA A 33 -2.63 2.00 -4.66
N LEU A 34 -3.77 1.38 -4.74
CA LEU A 34 -3.90 -0.04 -5.04
C LEU A 34 -3.91 -0.36 -6.55
N PHE A 35 -4.17 0.59 -7.44
CA PHE A 35 -4.57 0.23 -8.81
C PHE A 35 -3.85 0.93 -9.97
N ALA A 36 -2.82 1.71 -9.76
CA ALA A 36 -2.26 2.58 -10.78
C ALA A 36 -1.20 1.99 -11.74
N ALA A 37 -1.20 0.78 -12.15
CA ALA A 37 0.01 0.27 -12.81
C ALA A 37 -0.03 -0.46 -14.15
N VAL A 38 -1.16 -0.79 -14.74
CA VAL A 38 -1.15 -1.84 -15.78
C VAL A 38 -0.94 -1.39 -17.22
N PHE A 39 -1.39 -0.25 -17.62
CA PHE A 39 -1.55 -0.01 -19.07
C PHE A 39 -0.31 0.52 -19.82
N ILE A 40 0.66 1.14 -19.16
CA ILE A 40 1.84 1.71 -19.86
C ILE A 40 2.93 0.67 -20.10
N HIS A 41 2.93 -0.44 -19.39
CA HIS A 41 4.03 -1.42 -19.50
C HIS A 41 3.98 -2.24 -20.80
N ILE A 42 2.81 -2.47 -21.37
CA ILE A 42 2.68 -3.28 -22.59
C ILE A 42 3.22 -2.55 -23.84
N GLU A 43 3.03 -1.23 -23.95
CA GLU A 43 3.55 -0.46 -25.11
C GLU A 43 5.02 -0.08 -24.98
N GLN A 44 5.50 0.21 -23.78
CA GLN A 44 6.91 0.59 -23.58
C GLN A 44 7.85 -0.62 -23.58
N THR A 45 7.37 -1.81 -23.23
CA THR A 45 8.20 -3.03 -23.28
C THR A 45 8.45 -3.46 -24.73
N LYS A 46 7.53 -3.17 -25.66
CA LYS A 46 7.75 -3.39 -27.09
C LYS A 46 8.79 -2.43 -27.72
N GLN A 47 8.92 -1.22 -27.22
CA GLN A 47 9.89 -0.24 -27.75
C GLN A 47 11.26 -0.29 -27.08
N ARG A 48 11.37 -0.76 -25.83
CA ARG A 48 12.67 -0.84 -25.12
C ARG A 48 13.45 -2.13 -25.35
N SER A 49 12.86 -3.16 -25.93
CA SER A 49 13.60 -4.37 -26.32
C SER A 49 14.56 -4.16 -27.50
N MET A 50 14.58 -2.99 -28.13
CA MET A 50 15.45 -2.67 -29.26
C MET A 50 16.65 -1.75 -28.95
N GLN A 51 16.82 -1.23 -27.75
CA GLN A 51 17.92 -0.32 -27.43
C GLN A 51 18.48 -0.50 -26.01
N ILE A 52 19.13 -1.61 -25.73
CA ILE A 52 20.16 -1.64 -24.67
C ILE A 52 21.32 -2.51 -25.17
N THR A 53 22.26 -1.87 -25.84
CA THR A 53 23.61 -2.38 -26.00
C THR A 53 24.56 -1.47 -25.22
N ALA A 54 25.35 -2.10 -24.35
CA ALA A 54 26.57 -1.60 -23.69
C ALA A 54 26.43 -0.63 -22.49
N GLY A 55 26.84 -1.13 -21.35
CA GLY A 55 27.22 -0.37 -20.16
C GLY A 55 27.03 -1.17 -18.88
N ASN A 56 28.11 -1.63 -18.27
CA ASN A 56 28.20 -2.41 -17.04
C ASN A 56 27.10 -2.14 -16.00
N THR A 57 26.15 -3.02 -15.93
CA THR A 57 25.25 -3.15 -14.79
C THR A 57 25.30 -4.60 -14.35
N HIS A 58 25.42 -4.84 -13.06
CA HIS A 58 25.25 -6.15 -12.47
C HIS A 58 24.04 -6.83 -13.12
N ASN A 59 24.25 -7.99 -13.69
CA ASN A 59 23.20 -8.87 -14.19
C ASN A 59 22.32 -9.31 -13.01
N VAL A 60 21.35 -8.50 -12.63
CA VAL A 60 20.10 -8.99 -12.04
C VAL A 60 19.36 -9.56 -13.24
N GLY A 61 19.70 -10.79 -13.60
CA GLY A 61 19.12 -11.49 -14.73
C GLY A 61 17.62 -11.59 -14.54
N ASN A 62 16.91 -11.77 -15.64
CA ASN A 62 15.47 -12.12 -15.70
C ASN A 62 15.17 -13.47 -15.00
N SER A 63 15.73 -13.70 -13.82
CA SER A 63 15.63 -14.92 -13.02
C SER A 63 14.19 -15.27 -12.66
N TYR A 64 13.35 -14.24 -12.49
CA TYR A 64 11.95 -14.42 -12.18
C TYR A 64 11.08 -14.85 -13.38
N ARG A 65 11.57 -14.83 -14.62
CA ARG A 65 10.70 -15.06 -15.79
C ARG A 65 10.26 -16.52 -15.96
N ASN A 66 11.19 -17.45 -15.79
CA ASN A 66 10.93 -18.88 -15.89
C ASN A 66 11.60 -19.57 -14.72
N ILE A 67 10.85 -20.37 -14.00
CA ILE A 67 11.32 -21.12 -12.84
C ILE A 67 10.91 -22.58 -12.95
N VAL A 68 11.67 -23.46 -12.28
CA VAL A 68 11.29 -24.85 -12.08
C VAL A 68 11.05 -25.07 -10.60
N TYR A 69 9.86 -25.54 -10.25
CA TYR A 69 9.48 -25.84 -8.88
C TYR A 69 8.87 -27.23 -8.78
N LYS A 70 9.38 -28.06 -7.88
CA LYS A 70 8.97 -29.48 -7.68
C LYS A 70 8.89 -30.25 -9.01
N GLY A 71 9.82 -29.96 -9.94
CA GLY A 71 9.91 -30.62 -11.24
C GLY A 71 8.93 -30.13 -12.33
N GLN A 72 8.14 -29.11 -12.03
CA GLN A 72 7.24 -28.45 -12.97
C GLN A 72 7.81 -27.10 -13.41
N GLU A 73 7.74 -26.79 -14.69
CA GLU A 73 8.11 -25.48 -15.26
C GLU A 73 6.97 -24.49 -15.12
N TYR A 74 7.36 -23.25 -14.76
CA TYR A 74 6.44 -22.12 -14.61
C TYR A 74 6.98 -20.88 -15.29
N GLN A 75 6.10 -20.07 -15.84
CA GLN A 75 6.41 -18.80 -16.46
C GLN A 75 5.74 -17.67 -15.72
N TYR A 76 6.46 -16.55 -15.53
CA TYR A 76 5.89 -15.35 -14.93
C TYR A 76 4.70 -14.84 -15.74
N ASN A 77 3.59 -14.59 -15.07
CA ASN A 77 2.39 -14.05 -15.68
C ASN A 77 2.56 -12.54 -15.96
N ASN A 78 2.87 -12.19 -17.20
CA ASN A 78 3.08 -10.80 -17.63
C ASN A 78 1.82 -9.92 -17.57
N ARG A 79 0.66 -10.49 -17.25
CA ARG A 79 -0.60 -9.75 -17.03
C ARG A 79 -0.86 -9.43 -15.56
N ILE A 80 0.13 -9.69 -14.71
CA ILE A 80 0.08 -9.27 -13.32
C ILE A 80 0.56 -7.83 -13.19
N THR A 81 -0.20 -7.09 -12.44
CA THR A 81 0.19 -5.79 -11.91
C THR A 81 0.26 -5.85 -10.42
N ASN A 82 1.38 -5.40 -9.88
CA ASN A 82 1.52 -5.24 -8.45
C ASN A 82 1.85 -3.79 -8.07
N ILE A 83 1.36 -3.39 -6.89
CA ILE A 83 1.56 -2.07 -6.32
C ILE A 83 1.81 -2.24 -4.83
N LEU A 84 2.90 -1.65 -4.37
CA LEU A 84 3.21 -1.56 -2.96
C LEU A 84 2.40 -0.43 -2.32
N TYR A 85 1.62 -0.76 -1.31
CA TYR A 85 1.06 0.19 -0.37
C TYR A 85 1.86 0.18 0.92
N ALA A 86 2.15 1.36 1.47
CA ALA A 86 2.70 1.46 2.81
C ALA A 86 2.13 2.65 3.59
N GLY A 87 1.82 2.40 4.86
CA GLY A 87 1.53 3.43 5.84
C GLY A 87 2.76 3.68 6.72
N VAL A 88 3.25 4.92 6.77
CA VAL A 88 4.40 5.28 7.60
C VAL A 88 3.99 5.98 8.89
N ASP A 89 4.74 5.77 9.96
CA ASP A 89 4.48 6.25 11.31
C ASP A 89 4.87 7.73 11.52
N SER A 90 4.52 8.58 10.56
CA SER A 90 4.76 10.02 10.63
C SER A 90 3.49 10.84 10.55
N THR A 91 3.61 12.09 10.92
CA THR A 91 2.61 13.15 10.77
C THR A 91 3.20 14.33 10.01
N GLY A 92 2.35 15.21 9.50
CA GLY A 92 2.75 16.35 8.69
C GLY A 92 3.14 15.95 7.26
N LYS A 93 3.88 16.82 6.60
CA LYS A 93 4.22 16.66 5.20
C LYS A 93 5.23 15.54 4.94
N LEU A 94 4.93 14.67 3.97
CA LEU A 94 5.88 13.70 3.44
C LEU A 94 6.76 14.37 2.40
N GLU A 95 8.01 14.66 2.75
CA GLU A 95 8.97 15.30 1.84
C GLU A 95 10.36 14.71 1.95
N ALA A 96 11.07 14.74 0.83
CA ALA A 96 12.45 14.31 0.77
C ALA A 96 13.37 15.25 1.57
N SER A 97 14.36 14.68 2.22
CA SER A 97 15.39 15.39 2.97
C SER A 97 16.78 15.13 2.38
N SER A 98 17.66 16.10 2.46
CA SER A 98 19.08 15.90 2.11
C SER A 98 19.82 14.99 3.08
N GLN A 99 19.26 14.72 4.25
CA GLN A 99 19.79 13.77 5.23
C GLN A 99 19.01 12.47 5.18
N TYR A 100 19.70 11.37 5.00
CA TYR A 100 19.16 10.00 4.97
C TYR A 100 19.16 9.40 6.37
N GLY A 101 18.34 8.37 6.54
CA GLY A 101 18.19 7.68 7.82
C GLY A 101 17.29 8.43 8.80
N ASN A 102 16.85 7.74 9.84
CA ASN A 102 15.96 8.26 10.89
C ASN A 102 14.65 8.87 10.35
N LYS A 103 14.15 8.35 9.24
CA LYS A 103 12.82 8.68 8.73
C LYS A 103 11.78 7.80 9.42
N ALA A 104 10.52 8.08 9.15
CA ALA A 104 9.43 7.23 9.59
C ALA A 104 9.64 5.77 9.16
N ARG A 105 9.10 4.82 9.93
CA ARG A 105 9.06 3.41 9.53
C ARG A 105 7.78 3.12 8.79
N ALA A 106 7.85 2.15 7.88
CA ALA A 106 6.65 1.58 7.28
C ALA A 106 6.03 0.60 8.29
N ASP A 107 4.93 1.01 8.90
CA ASP A 107 4.20 0.22 9.92
C ASP A 107 3.10 -0.66 9.32
N SER A 108 2.62 -0.30 8.16
CA SER A 108 1.67 -1.08 7.37
C SER A 108 2.24 -1.28 5.98
N ILE A 109 2.40 -2.52 5.55
CA ILE A 109 2.97 -2.86 4.25
C ILE A 109 2.06 -3.90 3.60
N ALA A 110 1.60 -3.61 2.39
CA ALA A 110 0.80 -4.53 1.61
C ALA A 110 1.17 -4.48 0.13
N LEU A 111 1.23 -5.63 -0.52
CA LEU A 111 1.38 -5.73 -1.95
C LEU A 111 0.04 -6.10 -2.59
N VAL A 112 -0.50 -5.20 -3.37
CA VAL A 112 -1.70 -5.48 -4.16
C VAL A 112 -1.30 -6.12 -5.46
N VAL A 113 -1.82 -7.31 -5.70
CA VAL A 113 -1.57 -8.12 -6.88
C VAL A 113 -2.86 -8.22 -7.69
N MET A 114 -2.84 -7.69 -8.91
CA MET A 114 -3.94 -7.78 -9.86
C MET A 114 -3.59 -8.74 -10.97
N ASP A 115 -4.30 -9.83 -11.07
CA ASP A 115 -4.25 -10.74 -12.19
C ASP A 115 -5.38 -10.40 -13.18
N GLU A 116 -5.03 -9.66 -14.21
CA GLU A 116 -6.00 -9.23 -15.24
C GLU A 116 -6.53 -10.38 -16.08
N LYS A 117 -5.74 -11.43 -16.24
CA LYS A 117 -6.15 -12.61 -16.99
C LYS A 117 -7.27 -13.36 -16.29
N ASN A 118 -7.09 -13.60 -14.99
CA ASN A 118 -8.02 -14.35 -14.17
C ASN A 118 -9.03 -13.45 -13.44
N ARG A 119 -8.95 -12.12 -13.60
CA ARG A 119 -9.78 -11.13 -12.92
C ARG A 119 -9.76 -11.28 -11.40
N LYS A 120 -8.59 -11.59 -10.85
CA LYS A 120 -8.41 -11.76 -9.42
C LYS A 120 -7.61 -10.59 -8.85
N MET A 121 -7.96 -10.21 -7.64
CA MET A 121 -7.19 -9.28 -6.84
C MET A 121 -6.83 -9.97 -5.54
N THR A 122 -5.55 -9.89 -5.17
CA THR A 122 -5.05 -10.34 -3.88
C THR A 122 -4.31 -9.19 -3.21
N ILE A 123 -4.54 -9.01 -1.93
CA ILE A 123 -3.80 -8.07 -1.08
C ILE A 123 -2.92 -8.89 -0.15
N LEU A 124 -1.63 -8.93 -0.42
CA LEU A 124 -0.66 -9.61 0.42
C LEU A 124 -0.17 -8.66 1.51
N SER A 125 -0.60 -8.88 2.73
CA SER A 125 -0.13 -8.17 3.91
C SER A 125 1.25 -8.69 4.32
N ILE A 126 2.19 -7.78 4.54
CA ILE A 126 3.57 -8.08 4.93
C ILE A 126 3.79 -7.52 6.33
N ASN A 127 4.16 -8.38 7.27
CA ASN A 127 4.48 -7.94 8.63
C ASN A 127 5.70 -7.00 8.58
N ARG A 128 5.62 -5.83 9.21
CA ARG A 128 6.69 -4.83 9.24
C ARG A 128 7.98 -5.32 9.87
N ASP A 129 7.86 -6.33 10.74
CA ASP A 129 8.99 -6.93 11.47
C ASP A 129 9.59 -8.13 10.71
N THR A 130 9.15 -8.35 9.43
CA THR A 130 9.71 -9.39 8.55
C THR A 130 11.19 -9.15 8.34
N MET A 131 12.00 -10.17 8.67
CA MET A 131 13.44 -10.18 8.48
C MET A 131 13.75 -10.43 7.00
N THR A 132 14.36 -9.44 6.34
CA THR A 132 14.75 -9.51 4.92
C THR A 132 15.90 -8.55 4.62
N ASP A 133 16.49 -8.69 3.44
CA ASP A 133 17.52 -7.78 2.97
C ASP A 133 16.94 -6.44 2.55
N ILE A 134 17.44 -5.37 3.14
CA ILE A 134 17.08 -3.99 2.82
C ILE A 134 18.32 -3.17 2.49
N ARG A 135 18.16 -2.17 1.64
CA ARG A 135 19.26 -1.27 1.29
C ARG A 135 19.46 -0.22 2.37
N ARG A 136 20.74 0.00 2.73
CA ARG A 136 21.12 1.05 3.67
C ARG A 136 21.92 2.15 2.98
N TYR A 137 21.78 3.36 3.51
CA TYR A 137 22.53 4.52 3.09
C TYR A 137 23.27 5.16 4.27
N THR A 138 24.34 5.88 3.98
CA THR A 138 24.91 6.83 4.95
C THR A 138 23.99 8.04 5.08
N MET A 139 24.17 8.86 6.11
CA MET A 139 23.44 10.13 6.28
C MET A 139 23.58 11.08 5.07
N ASN A 140 24.62 10.93 4.26
CA ASN A 140 24.87 11.70 3.04
C ASN A 140 24.35 11.00 1.77
N GLY A 141 23.54 9.93 1.90
CA GLY A 141 22.95 9.22 0.76
C GLY A 141 23.87 8.27 0.01
N ASN A 142 25.07 7.95 0.52
CA ASN A 142 25.93 6.94 -0.12
C ASN A 142 25.42 5.53 0.20
N ASP A 143 25.25 4.73 -0.83
CA ASP A 143 24.85 3.32 -0.73
C ASP A 143 25.87 2.50 0.08
N LYS A 144 25.37 1.73 1.03
CA LYS A 144 26.12 0.78 1.89
C LYS A 144 25.79 -0.68 1.60
N GLY A 145 25.03 -0.95 0.56
CA GLY A 145 24.59 -2.28 0.19
C GLY A 145 23.44 -2.81 1.04
N LEU A 146 23.19 -4.09 0.87
CA LEU A 146 22.10 -4.79 1.54
C LEU A 146 22.49 -5.21 2.96
N TYR A 147 21.51 -5.25 3.82
CA TYR A 147 21.63 -5.66 5.23
C TYR A 147 20.32 -6.29 5.68
N THR A 148 20.39 -7.48 6.27
CA THR A 148 19.21 -8.19 6.76
C THR A 148 18.72 -7.57 8.06
N THR A 149 17.47 -7.10 8.06
CA THR A 149 16.76 -6.56 9.24
C THR A 149 15.26 -6.46 8.93
N HIS A 150 14.48 -5.85 9.81
CA HIS A 150 13.04 -5.63 9.65
C HIS A 150 12.73 -4.82 8.39
N ILE A 151 11.84 -5.31 7.56
CA ILE A 151 11.45 -4.68 6.29
C ILE A 151 10.91 -3.25 6.47
N GLY A 152 10.24 -2.97 7.60
CA GLY A 152 9.72 -1.63 7.92
C GLY A 152 10.79 -0.54 7.97
N TYR A 153 12.07 -0.90 8.20
CA TYR A 153 13.19 0.04 8.15
C TYR A 153 13.65 0.41 6.74
N ALA A 154 13.22 -0.31 5.70
CA ALA A 154 13.63 0.01 4.33
C ALA A 154 13.26 1.44 3.92
N TYR A 155 12.08 1.92 4.34
CA TYR A 155 11.69 3.32 4.16
C TYR A 155 12.55 4.28 5.01
N SER A 156 12.78 3.92 6.27
CA SER A 156 13.47 4.77 7.26
C SER A 156 14.91 5.09 6.89
N TYR A 157 15.62 4.19 6.21
CA TYR A 157 17.01 4.40 5.81
C TYR A 157 17.19 5.30 4.58
N GLY A 158 16.14 5.60 3.83
CA GLY A 158 16.18 6.48 2.68
C GLY A 158 16.10 7.97 3.05
N ASP A 159 15.63 8.77 2.09
CA ASP A 159 15.53 10.24 2.17
C ASP A 159 14.20 10.74 2.77
N GLY A 160 13.26 9.86 3.04
CA GLY A 160 11.88 10.20 3.41
C GLY A 160 10.99 10.55 2.22
N GLY A 161 11.52 10.46 1.00
CA GLY A 161 10.86 10.73 -0.27
C GLY A 161 10.96 9.55 -1.22
N LYS A 162 11.28 9.86 -2.47
CA LYS A 162 11.37 8.87 -3.56
C LYS A 162 12.31 7.71 -3.25
N VAL A 163 13.50 7.99 -2.73
CA VAL A 163 14.50 6.92 -2.44
C VAL A 163 13.96 6.00 -1.34
N SER A 164 13.31 6.52 -0.31
CA SER A 164 12.67 5.71 0.72
C SER A 164 11.61 4.77 0.15
N CYS A 165 10.74 5.29 -0.73
CA CYS A 165 9.71 4.49 -1.39
C CYS A 165 10.30 3.40 -2.30
N GLU A 166 11.32 3.75 -3.10
CA GLU A 166 11.98 2.80 -3.99
C GLU A 166 12.77 1.73 -3.22
N SER A 167 13.38 2.08 -2.08
CA SER A 167 14.06 1.12 -1.19
C SER A 167 13.08 0.11 -0.59
N LEU A 168 11.88 0.56 -0.21
CA LEU A 168 10.85 -0.36 0.28
C LEU A 168 10.35 -1.27 -0.85
N CYS A 169 10.18 -0.77 -2.07
CA CYS A 169 9.86 -1.60 -3.24
C CYS A 169 10.96 -2.65 -3.51
N GLU A 170 12.24 -2.26 -3.40
CA GLU A 170 13.36 -3.20 -3.54
C GLU A 170 13.33 -4.29 -2.47
N ALA A 171 13.11 -3.91 -1.21
CA ALA A 171 13.04 -4.88 -0.11
C ALA A 171 11.89 -5.91 -0.31
N VAL A 172 10.72 -5.46 -0.73
CA VAL A 172 9.60 -6.36 -1.06
C VAL A 172 9.92 -7.22 -2.29
N SER A 173 10.59 -6.67 -3.30
CA SER A 173 11.04 -7.44 -4.48
C SER A 173 12.01 -8.55 -4.09
N LEU A 174 13.01 -8.24 -3.26
CA LEU A 174 13.98 -9.22 -2.74
C LEU A 174 13.30 -10.32 -1.92
N LEU A 175 12.42 -9.93 -1.00
CA LEU A 175 11.63 -10.87 -0.19
C LEU A 175 10.83 -11.85 -1.04
N LEU A 176 10.31 -11.39 -2.17
CA LEU A 176 9.49 -12.20 -3.08
C LEU A 176 10.29 -12.83 -4.24
N GLY A 177 11.60 -13.04 -4.08
CA GLY A 177 12.43 -13.72 -5.07
C GLY A 177 12.59 -12.94 -6.38
N ASP A 178 12.89 -11.65 -6.28
CA ASP A 178 13.10 -10.72 -7.39
C ASP A 178 11.85 -10.41 -8.22
N ILE A 179 10.65 -10.70 -7.72
CA ILE A 179 9.40 -10.26 -8.37
C ILE A 179 9.44 -8.73 -8.52
N PRO A 180 9.26 -8.19 -9.74
CA PRO A 180 9.38 -6.74 -9.95
C PRO A 180 8.30 -5.95 -9.20
N VAL A 181 8.69 -5.17 -8.22
CA VAL A 181 7.84 -4.21 -7.50
C VAL A 181 8.34 -2.80 -7.81
N LYS A 182 7.65 -2.10 -8.70
CA LYS A 182 8.13 -0.80 -9.24
C LYS A 182 7.22 0.37 -8.94
N ARG A 183 6.06 0.10 -8.37
CA ARG A 183 5.06 1.12 -8.09
C ARG A 183 4.67 1.09 -6.64
N TYR A 184 4.49 2.29 -6.13
CA TYR A 184 4.18 2.47 -4.73
C TYR A 184 3.16 3.57 -4.52
N VAL A 185 2.50 3.45 -3.40
CA VAL A 185 1.82 4.53 -2.72
C VAL A 185 2.15 4.44 -1.25
N VAL A 186 2.69 5.50 -0.74
CA VAL A 186 3.05 5.65 0.66
C VAL A 186 2.22 6.78 1.24
N THR A 187 1.58 6.53 2.36
CA THR A 187 0.76 7.50 3.09
C THR A 187 1.23 7.59 4.52
N ASN A 188 0.93 8.69 5.20
CA ASN A 188 1.18 8.84 6.62
C ASN A 188 -0.10 8.80 7.46
N GLN A 189 0.05 8.95 8.78
CA GLN A 189 -1.09 8.88 9.70
C GLN A 189 -2.15 9.98 9.47
N ASP A 190 -1.74 11.17 9.00
CA ASP A 190 -2.65 12.28 8.76
C ASP A 190 -3.51 12.08 7.50
N SER A 191 -3.16 11.11 6.65
CA SER A 191 -3.96 10.73 5.48
C SER A 191 -5.23 9.95 5.83
N MET A 192 -5.28 9.27 6.98
CA MET A 192 -6.35 8.32 7.32
C MET A 192 -7.76 8.93 7.32
N PRO A 193 -8.02 10.10 7.96
CA PRO A 193 -9.32 10.74 7.91
C PRO A 193 -9.74 11.05 6.47
N TYR A 194 -8.83 11.59 5.68
CA TYR A 194 -9.08 11.89 4.27
C TYR A 194 -9.42 10.63 3.48
N ILE A 195 -8.67 9.56 3.64
CA ILE A 195 -8.91 8.28 2.98
C ILE A 195 -10.30 7.75 3.34
N ASN A 196 -10.73 7.84 4.59
CA ASN A 196 -12.05 7.42 5.04
C ASN A 196 -13.18 8.34 4.53
N GLU A 197 -12.98 9.65 4.58
CA GLU A 197 -13.94 10.64 4.06
C GLU A 197 -14.18 10.46 2.56
N LEU A 198 -13.19 10.02 1.82
CA LEU A 198 -13.25 9.66 0.41
C LEU A 198 -14.28 8.60 0.12
N ALA A 199 -14.37 7.61 1.01
CA ALA A 199 -15.39 6.58 0.97
C ALA A 199 -16.77 7.10 1.37
N GLY A 200 -16.86 8.38 1.81
CA GLY A 200 -18.08 8.88 2.48
C GLY A 200 -18.27 8.23 3.85
N GLY A 201 -17.16 7.85 4.50
CA GLY A 201 -17.14 6.97 5.64
C GLY A 201 -17.31 5.49 5.27
N ILE A 202 -16.54 4.62 5.89
CA ILE A 202 -16.67 3.17 5.69
C ILE A 202 -17.60 2.60 6.73
N THR A 203 -18.66 1.94 6.27
CA THR A 203 -19.55 1.14 7.11
C THR A 203 -19.09 -0.30 7.10
N LEU A 204 -18.86 -0.86 8.27
CA LEU A 204 -18.38 -2.24 8.43
C LEU A 204 -18.97 -2.90 9.67
N THR A 205 -18.82 -4.22 9.75
CA THR A 205 -19.11 -4.98 10.97
C THR A 205 -17.84 -5.04 11.83
N VAL A 206 -17.96 -4.65 13.10
CA VAL A 206 -16.86 -4.64 14.07
C VAL A 206 -16.43 -6.07 14.37
N PRO A 207 -15.12 -6.44 14.19
CA PRO A 207 -14.69 -7.82 14.28
C PRO A 207 -14.35 -8.29 15.71
N ASN A 208 -14.16 -7.36 16.66
CA ASN A 208 -13.79 -7.67 18.05
C ASN A 208 -14.18 -6.54 19.01
N ASN A 209 -14.03 -6.77 20.31
CA ASN A 209 -14.43 -5.83 21.37
C ASN A 209 -13.31 -4.88 21.83
N ASP A 210 -12.16 -4.85 21.20
CA ASP A 210 -10.99 -4.08 21.66
C ASP A 210 -11.25 -2.59 21.88
N LEU A 211 -12.19 -2.03 21.13
CA LEU A 211 -12.54 -0.60 21.20
C LEU A 211 -13.83 -0.32 21.97
N GLN A 212 -14.53 -1.36 22.47
CA GLN A 212 -15.86 -1.21 23.07
C GLN A 212 -15.85 -0.34 24.33
N GLU A 213 -14.78 -0.35 25.11
CA GLU A 213 -14.66 0.50 26.30
C GLU A 213 -14.62 1.98 25.92
N LYS A 214 -13.90 2.33 24.86
CA LYS A 214 -13.75 3.73 24.39
C LYS A 214 -14.93 4.17 23.52
N TYR A 215 -15.44 3.25 22.72
CA TYR A 215 -16.56 3.46 21.78
C TYR A 215 -17.62 2.38 22.02
N PRO A 216 -18.60 2.61 22.88
CA PRO A 216 -19.61 1.61 23.24
C PRO A 216 -20.39 1.05 22.06
N GLU A 217 -20.52 1.83 20.97
CA GLU A 217 -21.14 1.40 19.72
C GLU A 217 -20.29 0.42 18.92
N MET A 218 -18.98 0.30 19.22
CA MET A 218 -18.05 -0.60 18.55
C MET A 218 -17.96 -1.96 19.25
N ALA A 219 -19.09 -2.53 19.65
CA ALA A 219 -19.13 -3.91 20.10
C ALA A 219 -18.96 -4.88 18.93
N GLU A 220 -18.36 -6.04 19.20
CA GLU A 220 -18.22 -7.12 18.21
C GLU A 220 -19.57 -7.45 17.56
N GLY A 221 -19.61 -7.54 16.23
CA GLY A 221 -20.79 -7.78 15.44
C GLY A 221 -21.67 -6.55 15.18
N ALA A 222 -21.40 -5.40 15.80
CA ALA A 222 -22.13 -4.15 15.52
C ALA A 222 -21.76 -3.60 14.13
N GLN A 223 -22.75 -3.01 13.45
CA GLN A 223 -22.50 -2.22 12.24
C GLN A 223 -22.21 -0.76 12.62
N VAL A 224 -21.06 -0.26 12.22
CA VAL A 224 -20.66 1.13 12.47
C VAL A 224 -20.18 1.79 11.18
N THR A 225 -20.38 3.10 11.10
CA THR A 225 -19.74 3.92 10.05
C THR A 225 -18.63 4.70 10.70
N LEU A 226 -17.40 4.45 10.28
CA LEU A 226 -16.22 5.14 10.79
C LEU A 226 -16.18 6.57 10.27
N ASP A 227 -15.92 7.51 11.14
CA ASP A 227 -15.71 8.92 10.87
C ASP A 227 -14.25 9.35 11.13
N ASP A 228 -13.94 10.63 10.92
CA ASP A 228 -12.61 11.19 11.10
C ASP A 228 -12.05 11.03 12.51
N SER A 229 -12.94 10.94 13.53
CA SER A 229 -12.53 10.83 14.93
C SER A 229 -12.23 9.40 15.34
N SER A 230 -12.85 8.43 14.72
CA SER A 230 -12.81 7.01 15.09
C SER A 230 -11.90 6.16 14.19
N ILE A 231 -11.66 6.59 12.94
CA ILE A 231 -10.88 5.82 11.97
C ILE A 231 -9.46 5.51 12.45
N LYS A 232 -8.78 6.50 13.04
CA LYS A 232 -7.40 6.31 13.52
C LYS A 232 -7.33 5.26 14.61
N ASP A 233 -8.21 5.37 15.61
CA ASP A 233 -8.25 4.39 16.68
C ASP A 233 -8.65 3.00 16.15
N PHE A 234 -9.62 2.93 15.25
CA PHE A 234 -10.04 1.65 14.68
C PHE A 234 -8.89 0.91 13.99
N LEU A 235 -8.04 1.61 13.27
CA LEU A 235 -6.92 1.02 12.53
C LEU A 235 -5.63 0.86 13.34
N GLN A 236 -5.43 1.65 14.39
CA GLN A 236 -4.15 1.71 15.09
C GLN A 236 -4.20 1.20 16.54
N TYR A 237 -5.36 1.26 17.18
CA TYR A 237 -5.45 0.87 18.59
C TYR A 237 -4.89 -0.53 18.83
N ARG A 238 -4.10 -0.62 19.88
CA ARG A 238 -3.54 -1.87 20.41
C ARG A 238 -3.37 -1.70 21.91
N ASP A 239 -3.88 -2.63 22.69
CA ASP A 239 -3.50 -2.74 24.09
C ASP A 239 -2.08 -3.32 24.16
N THR A 240 -1.12 -2.51 24.55
CA THR A 240 0.28 -2.93 24.64
C THR A 240 0.61 -3.69 25.92
N GLU A 241 -0.32 -3.76 26.86
CA GLU A 241 -0.19 -4.53 28.11
C GLU A 241 -0.70 -5.97 27.94
N GLU A 242 -1.50 -6.23 26.89
CA GLU A 242 -1.99 -7.56 26.56
C GLU A 242 -1.13 -8.27 25.52
N SER A 243 -0.80 -9.53 25.81
CA SER A 243 -0.15 -10.41 24.84
C SER A 243 -1.11 -10.68 23.67
N PHE A 244 -0.57 -10.75 22.45
CA PHE A 244 -1.34 -11.02 21.21
C PHE A 244 -2.34 -9.93 20.80
N SER A 245 -2.33 -8.76 21.42
CA SER A 245 -3.20 -7.62 21.06
C SER A 245 -3.02 -7.13 19.61
N ASN A 246 -1.96 -7.56 18.93
CA ASN A 246 -1.75 -7.29 17.50
C ASN A 246 -2.80 -8.00 16.62
N GLU A 247 -3.28 -9.16 17.01
CA GLU A 247 -4.27 -9.93 16.23
C GLU A 247 -5.58 -9.14 16.08
N GLY A 248 -6.10 -8.56 17.16
CA GLY A 248 -7.31 -7.74 17.13
C GLY A 248 -7.16 -6.53 16.20
N ARG A 249 -6.01 -5.87 16.21
CA ARG A 249 -5.71 -4.78 15.27
C ARG A 249 -5.72 -5.27 13.82
N MET A 250 -5.10 -6.42 13.53
CA MET A 250 -5.07 -6.99 12.17
C MET A 250 -6.48 -7.37 11.69
N GLN A 251 -7.32 -7.92 12.55
CA GLN A 251 -8.73 -8.19 12.22
C GLN A 251 -9.48 -6.92 11.85
N ARG A 252 -9.31 -5.82 12.59
CA ARG A 252 -9.94 -4.53 12.28
C ARG A 252 -9.42 -3.93 10.97
N GLN A 253 -8.11 -4.01 10.72
CA GLN A 253 -7.52 -3.57 9.45
C GLN A 253 -8.07 -4.38 8.27
N LYS A 254 -8.19 -5.71 8.42
CA LYS A 254 -8.77 -6.58 7.40
C LYS A 254 -10.23 -6.23 7.13
N ALA A 255 -11.05 -6.07 8.17
CA ALA A 255 -12.46 -5.69 8.04
C ALA A 255 -12.62 -4.33 7.33
N TYR A 256 -11.81 -3.33 7.71
CA TYR A 256 -11.81 -2.02 7.05
C TYR A 256 -11.45 -2.12 5.58
N LEU A 257 -10.36 -2.83 5.26
CA LEU A 257 -9.87 -2.95 3.90
C LEU A 257 -10.88 -3.69 3.00
N THR A 258 -11.52 -4.74 3.53
CA THR A 258 -12.58 -5.46 2.82
C THR A 258 -13.74 -4.52 2.47
N ALA A 259 -14.29 -3.85 3.47
CA ALA A 259 -15.41 -2.92 3.29
C ALA A 259 -15.04 -1.75 2.35
N TYR A 260 -13.78 -1.30 2.41
CA TYR A 260 -13.26 -0.25 1.55
C TYR A 260 -13.23 -0.69 0.07
N VAL A 261 -12.67 -1.86 -0.24
CA VAL A 261 -12.61 -2.38 -1.61
C VAL A 261 -14.02 -2.62 -2.17
N GLU A 262 -14.92 -3.22 -1.40
CA GLU A 262 -16.32 -3.43 -1.79
C GLU A 262 -17.03 -2.10 -2.09
N LYS A 263 -16.80 -1.10 -1.26
CA LYS A 263 -17.32 0.24 -1.48
C LYS A 263 -16.83 0.84 -2.79
N MET A 264 -15.53 0.71 -3.06
CA MET A 264 -14.91 1.16 -4.30
C MET A 264 -15.50 0.46 -5.52
N GLN A 265 -15.69 -0.85 -5.45
CA GLN A 265 -16.29 -1.62 -6.54
C GLN A 265 -17.74 -1.20 -6.82
N SER A 266 -18.48 -0.74 -5.82
CA SER A 266 -19.85 -0.27 -5.95
C SER A 266 -20.01 1.12 -6.54
N MET A 267 -18.96 1.95 -6.56
CA MET A 267 -19.02 3.33 -7.04
C MET A 267 -19.13 3.45 -8.56
N ASP A 268 -19.67 4.57 -9.04
CA ASP A 268 -19.68 4.91 -10.47
C ASP A 268 -18.27 5.17 -11.00
N GLU A 269 -17.96 4.74 -12.23
CA GLU A 269 -16.66 4.98 -12.86
C GLU A 269 -16.34 6.48 -13.00
N ASN A 270 -17.34 7.30 -13.32
CA ASN A 270 -17.14 8.76 -13.43
C ASN A 270 -16.77 9.39 -12.08
N ASP A 271 -17.33 8.87 -10.99
CA ASP A 271 -16.99 9.35 -9.66
C ASP A 271 -15.60 8.89 -9.27
N LEU A 272 -15.22 7.68 -9.63
CA LEU A 272 -13.86 7.17 -9.50
C LEU A 272 -12.86 7.99 -10.36
N GLU A 273 -13.20 8.42 -11.56
CA GLU A 273 -12.34 9.26 -12.40
C GLU A 273 -12.16 10.69 -11.83
N LYS A 274 -13.24 11.31 -11.36
CA LYS A 274 -13.20 12.65 -10.77
C LYS A 274 -12.36 12.72 -9.51
N ALA A 275 -12.26 11.65 -8.81
CA ALA A 275 -11.59 11.61 -7.55
C ALA A 275 -10.05 11.68 -7.68
N TRP A 276 -9.48 11.36 -8.85
CA TRP A 276 -8.10 11.74 -9.14
C TRP A 276 -7.85 13.24 -8.94
N ASP A 277 -8.79 14.08 -9.38
CA ASP A 277 -8.66 15.54 -9.35
C ASP A 277 -8.65 16.10 -7.90
N SER A 278 -9.02 15.31 -6.93
CA SER A 278 -9.02 15.70 -5.51
C SER A 278 -7.83 15.19 -4.72
N LEU A 279 -6.91 14.46 -5.35
CA LEU A 279 -5.64 14.07 -4.74
C LEU A 279 -4.81 15.29 -4.30
N GLU A 280 -5.00 16.46 -4.95
CA GLU A 280 -4.31 17.70 -4.58
C GLU A 280 -4.44 18.04 -3.09
N VAL A 281 -5.56 17.66 -2.44
CA VAL A 281 -5.74 17.88 -1.00
C VAL A 281 -4.83 16.99 -0.15
N MET A 282 -4.37 15.87 -0.70
CA MET A 282 -3.51 14.90 0.00
C MET A 282 -2.04 14.96 -0.42
N ASP A 283 -1.65 15.85 -1.33
CA ASP A 283 -0.27 15.93 -1.83
C ASP A 283 0.78 16.02 -0.72
N ASP A 284 0.41 16.60 0.42
CA ASP A 284 1.29 16.68 1.59
C ASP A 284 1.40 15.35 2.38
N TYR A 285 0.46 14.43 2.22
CA TYR A 285 0.35 13.21 3.02
C TYR A 285 0.52 11.91 2.24
N ILE A 286 0.79 12.03 0.94
CA ILE A 286 0.93 10.88 0.04
C ILE A 286 2.16 11.03 -0.85
N GLN A 287 2.86 9.93 -1.08
CA GLN A 287 3.91 9.81 -2.09
C GLN A 287 3.57 8.65 -3.00
N THR A 288 3.53 8.90 -4.30
CA THR A 288 3.19 7.87 -5.27
C THR A 288 3.99 7.97 -6.55
N SER A 289 4.33 6.82 -7.12
CA SER A 289 4.88 6.72 -8.48
C SER A 289 3.80 6.53 -9.54
N VAL A 290 2.55 6.56 -9.12
CA VAL A 290 1.38 6.29 -9.93
C VAL A 290 0.98 7.52 -10.71
N THR A 291 0.75 7.38 -12.03
CA THR A 291 0.24 8.46 -12.88
C THR A 291 -1.28 8.36 -13.06
N ARG A 292 -1.93 9.49 -13.45
CA ARG A 292 -3.36 9.54 -13.71
C ARG A 292 -3.83 8.47 -14.71
N ASN A 293 -3.10 8.26 -15.80
CA ASN A 293 -3.49 7.25 -16.80
C ASN A 293 -3.40 5.82 -16.26
N GLN A 294 -2.39 5.56 -15.45
CA GLN A 294 -2.27 4.29 -14.74
C GLN A 294 -3.45 4.08 -13.80
N TYR A 295 -3.81 5.08 -13.04
CA TYR A 295 -4.97 5.09 -12.18
C TYR A 295 -6.27 4.70 -12.90
N LEU A 296 -6.59 5.37 -13.99
CA LEU A 296 -7.81 5.10 -14.74
C LEU A 296 -7.88 3.65 -15.27
N GLY A 297 -6.71 3.09 -15.64
CA GLY A 297 -6.62 1.67 -16.02
C GLY A 297 -7.00 0.74 -14.88
N LEU A 298 -6.55 1.07 -13.67
CA LEU A 298 -6.80 0.24 -12.50
C LEU A 298 -8.22 0.30 -11.98
N VAL A 299 -8.83 1.45 -12.00
CA VAL A 299 -10.27 1.58 -11.70
C VAL A 299 -11.07 0.58 -12.53
N LYS A 300 -10.75 0.47 -13.83
CA LYS A 300 -11.41 -0.49 -14.71
C LYS A 300 -11.12 -1.95 -14.34
N SER A 301 -9.90 -2.24 -13.91
CA SER A 301 -9.52 -3.58 -13.47
C SER A 301 -10.17 -3.94 -12.13
N LEU A 302 -10.21 -2.98 -11.18
CA LEU A 302 -10.88 -3.13 -9.89
C LEU A 302 -12.36 -3.50 -10.04
N LYS A 303 -13.08 -2.75 -10.88
CA LYS A 303 -14.50 -2.98 -11.14
C LYS A 303 -14.83 -4.38 -11.66
N LYS A 304 -13.82 -5.05 -12.24
CA LYS A 304 -13.97 -6.39 -12.83
C LYS A 304 -13.33 -7.50 -11.99
N ALA A 305 -12.55 -7.12 -10.99
CA ALA A 305 -11.84 -8.09 -10.17
C ALA A 305 -12.79 -8.81 -9.21
N GLU A 306 -12.60 -10.10 -9.09
CA GLU A 306 -13.15 -10.89 -7.99
C GLU A 306 -12.35 -10.56 -6.73
N PHE A 307 -13.06 -10.13 -5.70
CA PHE A 307 -12.50 -9.79 -4.40
C PHE A 307 -13.46 -10.24 -3.30
N THR A 308 -12.91 -10.91 -2.32
CA THR A 308 -13.58 -11.37 -1.11
C THR A 308 -12.66 -11.17 0.08
N GLU A 309 -13.12 -11.41 1.27
CA GLU A 309 -12.26 -11.37 2.47
C GLU A 309 -11.05 -12.32 2.37
N ASP A 310 -11.19 -13.47 1.69
CA ASP A 310 -10.11 -14.42 1.45
C ASP A 310 -9.07 -13.90 0.44
N SER A 311 -9.37 -12.81 -0.25
CA SER A 311 -8.39 -12.14 -1.12
C SER A 311 -7.36 -11.32 -0.33
N ILE A 312 -7.53 -11.17 0.98
CA ILE A 312 -6.55 -10.56 1.89
C ILE A 312 -5.76 -11.68 2.55
N GLU A 313 -4.54 -11.84 2.11
CA GLU A 313 -3.63 -12.89 2.57
C GLU A 313 -2.48 -12.29 3.39
N GLN A 314 -1.93 -13.07 4.30
CA GLN A 314 -0.75 -12.70 5.05
C GLN A 314 0.47 -13.43 4.51
N LEU A 315 1.63 -12.77 4.59
CA LEU A 315 2.91 -13.41 4.33
C LEU A 315 3.05 -14.61 5.30
N PRO A 316 3.36 -15.82 4.80
CA PRO A 316 3.52 -16.98 5.67
C PRO A 316 4.79 -16.89 6.50
N GLY A 317 4.69 -17.20 7.79
CA GLY A 317 5.81 -17.17 8.72
C GLY A 317 5.37 -17.18 10.17
N THR A 318 6.31 -16.92 11.07
CA THR A 318 6.10 -16.92 12.51
C THR A 318 6.83 -15.77 13.19
N ASP A 319 6.20 -15.22 14.23
CA ASP A 319 6.85 -14.28 15.14
C ASP A 319 7.83 -15.03 16.04
N GLN A 320 9.00 -14.44 16.26
CA GLN A 320 10.04 -14.92 17.16
C GLN A 320 10.55 -13.77 18.02
N GLU A 321 10.99 -14.09 19.22
CA GLU A 321 11.64 -13.12 20.09
C GLU A 321 13.05 -12.85 19.58
N GLY A 322 13.33 -11.60 19.21
CA GLY A 322 14.65 -11.13 18.79
C GLY A 322 15.40 -10.47 19.94
N ASP A 323 16.68 -10.14 19.72
CA ASP A 323 17.54 -9.53 20.74
C ASP A 323 17.04 -8.17 21.26
N LEU A 324 16.37 -7.38 20.44
CA LEU A 324 15.90 -6.02 20.75
C LEU A 324 14.40 -5.84 20.52
N HIS A 325 13.86 -6.50 19.52
CA HIS A 325 12.46 -6.42 19.08
C HIS A 325 12.01 -7.76 18.54
N ASP A 326 10.71 -7.99 18.53
CA ASP A 326 10.13 -9.16 17.88
C ASP A 326 10.50 -9.18 16.40
N GLU A 327 10.82 -10.35 15.89
CA GLU A 327 11.19 -10.62 14.50
C GLU A 327 10.14 -11.52 13.86
N PHE A 328 9.78 -11.26 12.60
CA PHE A 328 8.96 -12.16 11.81
C PHE A 328 9.81 -12.91 10.80
N HIS A 329 9.87 -14.24 10.94
CA HIS A 329 10.61 -15.12 10.06
C HIS A 329 9.66 -15.83 9.10
N VAL A 330 9.92 -15.70 7.81
CA VAL A 330 9.10 -16.31 6.76
C VAL A 330 9.27 -17.83 6.75
N ASP A 331 8.18 -18.53 6.44
CA ASP A 331 8.23 -19.93 6.04
C ASP A 331 8.61 -19.99 4.56
N GLU A 332 9.84 -20.37 4.28
CA GLU A 332 10.41 -20.34 2.93
C GLU A 332 9.65 -21.24 1.92
N GLU A 333 9.18 -22.42 2.37
CA GLU A 333 8.44 -23.33 1.49
C GLU A 333 7.04 -22.76 1.18
N ALA A 334 6.33 -22.29 2.19
CA ALA A 334 5.02 -21.67 2.03
C ALA A 334 5.11 -20.34 1.25
N LEU A 335 6.17 -19.57 1.46
CA LEU A 335 6.45 -18.35 0.69
C LEU A 335 6.67 -18.68 -0.80
N GLN A 336 7.46 -19.71 -1.10
CA GLN A 336 7.68 -20.14 -2.48
C GLN A 336 6.37 -20.58 -3.17
N GLU A 337 5.52 -21.32 -2.46
CA GLU A 337 4.20 -21.72 -2.98
C GLU A 337 3.29 -20.51 -3.21
N LEU A 338 3.30 -19.55 -2.30
CA LEU A 338 2.57 -18.27 -2.43
C LEU A 338 3.05 -17.50 -3.66
N ILE A 339 4.35 -17.34 -3.84
CA ILE A 339 4.94 -16.62 -4.99
C ILE A 339 4.51 -17.28 -6.29
N ILE A 340 4.61 -18.62 -6.39
CA ILE A 340 4.23 -19.35 -7.60
C ILE A 340 2.74 -19.14 -7.89
N ARG A 341 1.89 -19.28 -6.90
CA ARG A 341 0.45 -19.15 -7.06
C ARG A 341 0.03 -17.73 -7.46
N LEU A 342 0.70 -16.70 -6.94
CA LEU A 342 0.33 -15.32 -7.22
C LEU A 342 0.92 -14.79 -8.53
N PHE A 343 2.12 -15.23 -8.94
CA PHE A 343 2.86 -14.58 -10.00
C PHE A 343 3.15 -15.45 -11.21
N TYR A 344 2.86 -16.75 -11.16
CA TYR A 344 3.28 -17.67 -12.22
C TYR A 344 2.14 -18.51 -12.76
N GLU A 345 2.35 -18.98 -13.99
CA GLU A 345 1.49 -19.93 -14.69
C GLU A 345 2.30 -21.17 -15.07
N LYS A 346 1.68 -22.34 -15.04
CA LYS A 346 2.30 -23.56 -15.57
C LYS A 346 2.52 -23.42 -17.07
N VAL A 347 3.70 -23.87 -17.51
CA VAL A 347 4.04 -24.00 -18.93
C VAL A 347 3.49 -25.29 -19.50
#